data_ceefd4ee7da00ca1536803c63afbc1d5
#
_entry.id   ceefd4ee7da00ca1536803c63afbc1d5
#
_cell.length_a   1.000
_cell.length_b   1.000
_cell.length_c   1.000
_cell.angle_alpha   90.00
_cell.angle_beta   90.00
_cell.angle_gamma   90.00
#
_symmetry.space_group_name_H-M   'P 1'
#
loop_
_entity.id
_entity.type
_entity.pdbx_description
1 polymer ?
#
loop_
_entity_poly.entity_id
_entity_poly.type
_entity_poly.pdbx_seq_one_letter_code
_entity_poly.pdbx_strand_id
1 'polypeptide(L)'
;KMSTNNRSANGWLVQGNHWATYMNGGELHLISDGHGDNRPNRMEIDMSADVRRNDDLNIKFKARWVRGNPRLIAWTWDKSVAGSFLIEIPENLGTPGKRNSTFVANTPPQVDELLHSPAVPTSSQSVRVTARITSVDPLSSVRVRHRADSSNNTGSWKTKTMYDDGSRGGDEVAGDSVFTGTLTEYRTNSRRVQFYVEARTEAGMSHSQPKWGPDKPALYIVDNRKPKTDLRTVRLVVSDYDMGAVSNGGSSKYNYKFPRLSNHYFNATFISNEKDIRY
;
A
#
# COMPACT_ATOMS: atom_id res chain seq x y z
N LYS A 1 6.29 6.55 -12.48
CA LYS A 1 7.35 7.56 -12.36
C LYS A 1 7.41 7.98 -10.91
N MET A 2 8.27 7.39 -10.10
CA MET A 2 8.75 8.12 -8.93
C MET A 2 9.58 9.27 -9.49
N SER A 3 8.95 10.41 -9.57
CA SER A 3 9.64 11.66 -9.87
C SER A 3 10.68 11.85 -8.77
N THR A 4 11.90 12.18 -9.16
CA THR A 4 12.91 12.75 -8.26
C THR A 4 12.42 14.07 -7.66
N ASN A 5 11.23 14.48 -8.03
CA ASN A 5 10.61 15.72 -7.63
C ASN A 5 9.91 15.50 -6.30
N ASN A 6 10.22 16.35 -5.39
CA ASN A 6 9.57 16.56 -4.13
C ASN A 6 8.05 16.44 -4.29
N ARG A 7 7.43 15.48 -3.58
CA ARG A 7 5.98 15.42 -3.54
C ARG A 7 5.48 16.66 -2.82
N SER A 8 4.57 17.39 -3.45
CA SER A 8 4.00 18.60 -2.88
C SER A 8 2.53 18.37 -2.53
N ALA A 9 2.15 18.72 -1.32
CA ALA A 9 0.77 18.86 -0.89
C ALA A 9 0.48 20.37 -0.77
N ASN A 10 0.05 20.99 -1.87
CA ASN A 10 -0.29 22.42 -1.93
C ASN A 10 0.81 23.33 -1.36
N GLY A 11 2.03 23.25 -1.91
CA GLY A 11 3.19 24.04 -1.51
C GLY A 11 4.03 23.40 -0.39
N TRP A 12 3.51 22.40 0.33
CA TRP A 12 4.30 21.66 1.30
C TRP A 12 5.15 20.60 0.62
N LEU A 13 6.43 20.62 0.87
CA LEU A 13 7.35 19.55 0.51
C LEU A 13 7.20 18.41 1.50
N VAL A 14 6.83 17.22 1.02
CA VAL A 14 6.60 16.02 1.82
C VAL A 14 7.76 15.05 1.65
N GLN A 15 8.38 14.62 2.75
CA GLN A 15 9.57 13.76 2.74
C GLN A 15 9.46 12.62 3.77
N GLY A 16 10.28 11.59 3.56
CA GLY A 16 10.40 10.48 4.48
C GLY A 16 9.06 9.76 4.70
N ASN A 17 8.73 9.46 5.94
CA ASN A 17 7.51 8.73 6.31
C ASN A 17 6.21 9.56 6.24
N HIS A 18 6.28 10.80 5.77
CA HIS A 18 5.10 11.65 5.56
C HIS A 18 4.50 11.53 4.16
N TRP A 19 4.90 10.53 3.39
CA TRP A 19 4.50 10.33 1.99
C TRP A 19 2.99 10.33 1.75
N ALA A 20 2.20 9.83 2.71
CA ALA A 20 0.74 9.75 2.62
C ALA A 20 0.01 11.05 2.98
N THR A 21 0.73 12.10 3.38
CA THR A 21 0.17 13.41 3.72
C THR A 21 -0.51 14.07 2.52
N TYR A 22 -1.65 14.71 2.74
CA TYR A 22 -2.45 15.35 1.70
C TYR A 22 -3.20 16.58 2.22
N MET A 23 -3.70 17.41 1.29
CA MET A 23 -4.61 18.52 1.58
C MET A 23 -6.05 18.12 1.27
N ASN A 24 -6.97 18.47 2.15
CA ASN A 24 -8.40 18.32 1.94
C ASN A 24 -9.16 19.45 2.64
N GLY A 25 -10.08 20.11 1.95
CA GLY A 25 -10.90 21.18 2.52
C GLY A 25 -10.11 22.34 3.13
N GLY A 26 -8.89 22.62 2.66
CA GLY A 26 -8.00 23.64 3.24
C GLY A 26 -7.23 23.18 4.49
N GLU A 27 -7.44 21.94 4.94
CA GLU A 27 -6.72 21.33 6.05
C GLU A 27 -5.57 20.43 5.55
N LEU A 28 -4.43 20.51 6.24
CA LEU A 28 -3.31 19.60 6.02
C LEU A 28 -3.47 18.36 6.89
N HIS A 29 -3.69 17.21 6.26
CA HIS A 29 -3.73 15.90 6.92
C HIS A 29 -2.32 15.33 7.01
N LEU A 30 -1.67 15.60 8.14
CA LEU A 30 -0.31 15.13 8.42
C LEU A 30 -0.33 13.64 8.78
N ILE A 31 0.26 12.80 7.95
CA ILE A 31 0.31 11.36 8.14
C ILE A 31 1.75 10.89 8.24
N SER A 32 2.03 10.09 9.26
CA SER A 32 3.31 9.41 9.46
C SER A 32 3.01 7.93 9.60
N ASP A 33 3.10 7.17 8.50
CA ASP A 33 2.65 5.77 8.41
C ASP A 33 3.79 4.75 8.26
N GLY A 34 5.03 5.21 8.35
CA GLY A 34 6.21 4.37 8.19
C GLY A 34 6.57 4.07 6.73
N HIS A 35 5.75 4.50 5.76
CA HIS A 35 6.03 4.38 4.33
C HIS A 35 6.60 5.70 3.79
N GLY A 36 7.52 5.62 2.86
CA GLY A 36 8.07 6.82 2.26
C GLY A 36 9.39 6.62 1.55
N ASP A 37 10.12 7.70 1.40
CA ASP A 37 11.43 7.71 0.77
C ASP A 37 12.57 7.69 1.82
N ASN A 38 13.81 7.74 1.37
CA ASN A 38 15.01 7.71 2.22
C ASN A 38 15.43 9.09 2.76
N ARG A 39 14.62 10.11 2.55
CA ARG A 39 14.88 11.47 3.05
C ARG A 39 14.47 11.61 4.52
N PRO A 40 14.89 12.68 5.20
CA PRO A 40 14.46 12.95 6.56
C PRO A 40 12.93 12.96 6.71
N ASN A 41 12.42 12.43 7.82
CA ASN A 41 10.99 12.40 8.12
C ASN A 41 10.52 13.82 8.49
N ARG A 42 10.12 14.59 7.51
CA ARG A 42 9.66 15.97 7.73
C ARG A 42 8.77 16.47 6.60
N MET A 43 8.09 17.52 6.90
CA MET A 43 7.44 18.37 5.93
C MET A 43 7.97 19.78 6.06
N GLU A 44 8.09 20.47 4.96
CA GLU A 44 8.58 21.86 4.93
C GLU A 44 7.76 22.68 3.95
N ILE A 45 7.66 23.97 4.26
CA ILE A 45 7.08 24.99 3.41
C ILE A 45 7.94 26.23 3.50
N ASP A 46 8.18 26.86 2.36
CA ASP A 46 8.88 28.12 2.34
C ASP A 46 8.03 29.23 2.96
N MET A 47 8.66 30.06 3.78
CA MET A 47 8.00 31.25 4.32
C MET A 47 7.83 32.29 3.20
N SER A 48 6.70 32.99 3.24
CA SER A 48 6.39 34.03 2.25
C SER A 48 7.13 35.34 2.48
N ALA A 49 7.90 35.44 3.56
CA ALA A 49 8.66 36.63 3.92
C ALA A 49 10.09 36.28 4.33
N ASP A 50 11.04 37.12 3.97
CA ASP A 50 12.42 37.03 4.44
C ASP A 50 12.48 37.38 5.93
N VAL A 51 13.12 36.51 6.71
CA VAL A 51 13.40 36.76 8.13
C VAL A 51 14.79 37.31 8.26
N ARG A 52 14.93 38.49 8.87
CA ARG A 52 16.20 39.17 9.10
C ARG A 52 16.72 38.90 10.52
N ARG A 53 17.99 39.12 10.72
CA ARG A 53 18.60 39.05 12.05
C ARG A 53 17.90 40.03 13.00
N ASN A 54 17.51 39.53 14.17
CA ASN A 54 16.77 40.22 15.22
C ASN A 54 15.24 40.42 14.94
N ASP A 55 14.68 39.79 13.91
CA ASP A 55 13.24 39.76 13.75
C ASP A 55 12.60 38.81 14.78
N ASP A 56 11.48 39.23 15.34
CA ASP A 56 10.64 38.34 16.16
C ASP A 56 9.79 37.46 15.25
N LEU A 57 10.01 36.16 15.31
CA LEU A 57 9.24 35.17 14.56
C LEU A 57 8.16 34.51 15.43
N ASN A 58 6.92 34.66 15.03
CA ASN A 58 5.79 34.02 15.69
C ASN A 58 5.10 33.03 14.73
N ILE A 59 5.27 31.72 14.98
CA ILE A 59 4.63 30.64 14.21
C ILE A 59 3.34 30.26 14.90
N LYS A 60 2.20 30.51 14.25
CA LYS A 60 0.85 30.15 14.75
C LYS A 60 0.23 29.11 13.83
N PHE A 61 -0.34 28.09 14.42
CA PHE A 61 -1.12 27.08 13.71
C PHE A 61 -2.25 26.54 14.61
N LYS A 62 -3.26 25.96 13.97
CA LYS A 62 -4.27 25.16 14.66
C LYS A 62 -4.03 23.70 14.30
N ALA A 63 -4.04 22.84 15.30
CA ALA A 63 -3.88 21.40 15.10
C ALA A 63 -4.96 20.63 15.83
N ARG A 64 -5.40 19.53 15.25
CA ARG A 64 -6.35 18.58 15.84
C ARG A 64 -5.76 17.18 15.77
N TRP A 65 -5.77 16.49 16.89
CA TRP A 65 -5.41 15.08 16.92
C TRP A 65 -6.52 14.24 16.26
N VAL A 66 -6.13 13.28 15.45
CA VAL A 66 -7.05 12.32 14.82
C VAL A 66 -6.75 10.91 15.32
N ARG A 67 -5.48 10.52 15.30
CA ARG A 67 -5.01 9.23 15.82
C ARG A 67 -3.48 9.22 15.94
N GLY A 68 -2.93 8.24 16.65
CA GLY A 68 -1.48 8.03 16.78
C GLY A 68 -0.85 8.88 17.89
N ASN A 69 0.44 9.14 17.77
CA ASN A 69 1.18 9.95 18.74
C ASN A 69 0.76 11.43 18.64
N PRO A 70 0.34 12.07 19.75
CA PRO A 70 -0.11 13.45 19.73
C PRO A 70 1.01 14.49 19.69
N ARG A 71 2.27 14.08 19.65
CA ARG A 71 3.40 15.00 19.66
C ARG A 71 3.69 15.53 18.26
N LEU A 72 3.66 16.86 18.13
CA LEU A 72 4.09 17.59 16.95
C LEU A 72 5.38 18.35 17.26
N ILE A 73 6.35 18.29 16.37
CA ILE A 73 7.60 19.05 16.44
C ILE A 73 7.64 20.01 15.25
N ALA A 74 7.87 21.28 15.51
CA ALA A 74 8.05 22.31 14.49
C ALA A 74 9.36 23.05 14.69
N TRP A 75 10.05 23.37 13.61
CA TRP A 75 11.30 24.14 13.66
C TRP A 75 11.54 24.92 12.35
N THR A 76 12.34 25.96 12.43
CA THR A 76 12.88 26.62 11.25
C THR A 76 14.07 25.83 10.70
N TRP A 77 14.39 26.02 9.41
CA TRP A 77 15.50 25.31 8.75
C TRP A 77 16.84 25.50 9.47
N ASP A 78 17.12 26.70 9.89
CA ASP A 78 18.32 27.07 10.64
C ASP A 78 18.27 26.66 12.12
N LYS A 79 17.14 26.06 12.56
CA LYS A 79 16.86 25.68 13.96
C LYS A 79 16.88 26.83 14.97
N SER A 80 16.81 28.07 14.51
CA SER A 80 16.72 29.25 15.39
C SER A 80 15.44 29.24 16.21
N VAL A 81 14.37 28.65 15.67
CA VAL A 81 13.12 28.40 16.38
C VAL A 81 12.80 26.91 16.31
N ALA A 82 12.62 26.26 17.45
CA ALA A 82 12.17 24.87 17.55
C ALA A 82 11.22 24.72 18.73
N GLY A 83 10.17 23.94 18.54
CA GLY A 83 9.18 23.65 19.58
C GLY A 83 8.61 22.23 19.44
N SER A 84 8.28 21.65 20.59
CA SER A 84 7.54 20.40 20.69
C SER A 84 6.19 20.69 21.33
N PHE A 85 5.12 20.30 20.64
CA PHE A 85 3.76 20.59 21.03
C PHE A 85 3.04 19.26 21.29
N LEU A 86 2.32 19.17 22.40
CA LEU A 86 1.42 18.06 22.66
C LEU A 86 0.02 18.49 22.24
N ILE A 87 -0.52 17.83 21.23
CA ILE A 87 -1.89 18.07 20.77
C ILE A 87 -2.83 17.35 21.75
N GLU A 88 -3.84 18.06 22.21
CA GLU A 88 -4.83 17.50 23.11
C GLU A 88 -5.55 16.31 22.46
N ILE A 89 -5.57 15.18 23.14
CA ILE A 89 -6.39 14.02 22.79
C ILE A 89 -7.75 14.25 23.47
N PRO A 90 -8.86 14.32 22.71
CA PRO A 90 -10.17 14.45 23.32
C PRO A 90 -10.43 13.35 24.35
N GLU A 91 -10.87 13.70 25.54
CA GLU A 91 -11.19 12.74 26.62
C GLU A 91 -12.27 11.74 26.18
N ASN A 92 -13.15 12.17 25.29
CA ASN A 92 -14.28 11.39 24.81
C ASN A 92 -14.18 11.17 23.30
N LEU A 93 -13.57 10.07 22.90
CA LEU A 93 -13.42 9.68 21.48
C LEU A 93 -14.69 9.06 20.89
N GLY A 94 -15.72 8.86 21.70
CA GLY A 94 -17.05 8.38 21.32
C GLY A 94 -18.12 9.47 21.49
N THR A 95 -19.34 9.16 21.08
CA THR A 95 -20.52 10.00 21.26
C THR A 95 -21.61 9.20 21.98
N PRO A 96 -21.49 8.96 23.32
CA PRO A 96 -22.48 8.22 24.06
C PRO A 96 -23.89 8.82 23.90
N GLY A 97 -24.87 7.99 23.58
CA GLY A 97 -26.24 8.41 23.34
C GLY A 97 -26.52 9.15 22.03
N LYS A 98 -25.52 9.28 21.15
CA LYS A 98 -25.66 9.85 19.79
C LYS A 98 -24.98 8.94 18.76
N ARG A 99 -25.32 9.13 17.49
CA ARG A 99 -24.60 8.45 16.39
C ARG A 99 -23.12 8.84 16.45
N ASN A 100 -22.24 7.84 16.43
CA ASN A 100 -20.79 8.06 16.43
C ASN A 100 -20.39 9.01 15.28
N SER A 101 -19.48 9.94 15.54
CA SER A 101 -18.96 10.88 14.53
C SER A 101 -18.25 10.19 13.36
N THR A 102 -17.79 8.95 13.55
CA THR A 102 -17.18 8.10 12.52
C THR A 102 -18.18 7.10 11.90
N PHE A 103 -19.47 7.22 12.25
CA PHE A 103 -20.48 6.35 11.66
C PHE A 103 -20.57 6.57 10.15
N VAL A 104 -20.54 5.47 9.43
CA VAL A 104 -20.87 5.41 7.99
C VAL A 104 -22.11 4.54 7.83
N ALA A 105 -23.06 5.02 7.01
CA ALA A 105 -24.32 4.29 6.78
C ALA A 105 -24.08 2.98 6.01
N ASN A 106 -23.10 2.98 5.12
CA ASN A 106 -22.70 1.83 4.32
C ASN A 106 -21.25 1.48 4.65
N THR A 107 -20.97 0.26 5.02
CA THR A 107 -19.63 -0.21 5.35
C THR A 107 -18.95 -0.87 4.13
N PRO A 108 -17.66 -0.62 3.89
CA PRO A 108 -16.94 -1.38 2.88
C PRO A 108 -16.88 -2.86 3.28
N PRO A 109 -16.87 -3.78 2.31
CA PRO A 109 -16.64 -5.19 2.58
C PRO A 109 -15.24 -5.39 3.17
N GLN A 110 -15.07 -6.41 3.99
CA GLN A 110 -13.77 -6.84 4.47
C GLN A 110 -13.24 -7.92 3.53
N VAL A 111 -11.97 -7.80 3.14
CA VAL A 111 -11.27 -8.76 2.28
C VAL A 111 -10.08 -9.28 3.05
N ASP A 112 -10.08 -10.56 3.39
CA ASP A 112 -9.06 -11.23 4.19
C ASP A 112 -8.58 -12.51 3.52
N GLU A 113 -7.61 -13.18 4.15
CA GLU A 113 -7.11 -14.49 3.75
C GLU A 113 -6.80 -14.59 2.24
N LEU A 114 -6.22 -13.51 1.68
CA LEU A 114 -5.80 -13.56 0.29
C LEU A 114 -4.72 -14.62 0.10
N LEU A 115 -4.97 -15.56 -0.80
CA LEU A 115 -4.02 -16.63 -1.13
C LEU A 115 -3.99 -16.85 -2.65
N HIS A 116 -2.91 -17.46 -3.14
CA HIS A 116 -2.85 -18.01 -4.48
C HIS A 116 -2.24 -19.43 -4.47
N SER A 117 -2.68 -20.27 -5.35
CA SER A 117 -2.21 -21.66 -5.45
C SER A 117 -2.07 -22.08 -6.92
N PRO A 118 -0.95 -22.73 -7.29
CA PRO A 118 0.24 -23.02 -6.49
C PRO A 118 1.00 -21.75 -6.08
N ALA A 119 1.73 -21.81 -4.95
CA ALA A 119 2.54 -20.70 -4.47
C ALA A 119 3.64 -20.27 -5.47
N VAL A 120 4.21 -21.24 -6.18
CA VAL A 120 5.15 -21.05 -7.30
C VAL A 120 4.64 -21.89 -8.48
N PRO A 121 3.77 -21.33 -9.33
CA PRO A 121 3.24 -22.05 -10.48
C PRO A 121 4.33 -22.29 -11.55
N THR A 122 4.24 -23.43 -12.23
CA THR A 122 4.98 -23.67 -13.46
C THR A 122 4.26 -23.04 -14.66
N SER A 123 4.92 -22.97 -15.80
CA SER A 123 4.31 -22.45 -17.05
C SER A 123 3.15 -23.30 -17.59
N SER A 124 2.94 -24.50 -17.10
CA SER A 124 1.80 -25.38 -17.44
C SER A 124 0.61 -25.23 -16.49
N GLN A 125 0.77 -24.57 -15.35
CA GLN A 125 -0.25 -24.49 -14.31
C GLN A 125 -1.02 -23.18 -14.36
N SER A 126 -2.32 -23.24 -14.11
CA SER A 126 -3.16 -22.08 -13.79
C SER A 126 -2.97 -21.69 -12.33
N VAL A 127 -3.27 -20.44 -11.99
CA VAL A 127 -3.18 -19.93 -10.62
C VAL A 127 -4.59 -19.66 -10.11
N ARG A 128 -4.98 -20.36 -9.06
CA ARG A 128 -6.22 -20.10 -8.33
C ARG A 128 -5.93 -19.03 -7.27
N VAL A 129 -6.70 -17.96 -7.28
CA VAL A 129 -6.66 -16.90 -6.28
C VAL A 129 -7.90 -17.01 -5.43
N THR A 130 -7.75 -17.03 -4.13
CA THR A 130 -8.85 -17.11 -3.14
C THR A 130 -8.75 -15.94 -2.17
N ALA A 131 -9.91 -15.46 -1.71
CA ALA A 131 -10.00 -14.48 -0.63
C ALA A 131 -11.30 -14.67 0.14
N ARG A 132 -11.26 -14.49 1.46
CA ARG A 132 -12.47 -14.48 2.29
C ARG A 132 -13.07 -13.08 2.27
N ILE A 133 -14.35 -13.00 1.94
CA ILE A 133 -15.10 -11.74 1.88
C ILE A 133 -16.18 -11.73 2.93
N THR A 134 -16.14 -10.78 3.83
CA THR A 134 -17.21 -10.52 4.80
C THR A 134 -17.84 -9.17 4.53
N SER A 135 -19.15 -9.12 4.40
CA SER A 135 -19.86 -7.87 4.13
C SER A 135 -21.21 -7.85 4.87
N VAL A 136 -21.55 -6.70 5.44
CA VAL A 136 -22.90 -6.46 5.99
C VAL A 136 -23.87 -6.12 4.86
N ASP A 137 -23.39 -5.30 3.91
CA ASP A 137 -24.19 -4.88 2.76
C ASP A 137 -24.04 -5.88 1.60
N PRO A 138 -25.06 -6.05 0.74
CA PRO A 138 -24.97 -6.92 -0.41
C PRO A 138 -23.79 -6.57 -1.32
N LEU A 139 -23.10 -7.60 -1.80
CA LEU A 139 -21.97 -7.46 -2.70
C LEU A 139 -22.46 -7.31 -4.16
N SER A 140 -21.97 -6.30 -4.84
CA SER A 140 -22.18 -6.12 -6.28
C SER A 140 -21.13 -6.85 -7.11
N SER A 141 -19.91 -6.98 -6.61
CA SER A 141 -18.86 -7.73 -7.31
C SER A 141 -17.66 -8.07 -6.42
N VAL A 142 -17.06 -9.23 -6.68
CA VAL A 142 -15.73 -9.61 -6.19
C VAL A 142 -14.87 -9.95 -7.39
N ARG A 143 -13.67 -9.36 -7.47
CA ARG A 143 -12.82 -9.45 -8.65
C ARG A 143 -11.36 -9.56 -8.27
N VAL A 144 -10.62 -10.41 -8.94
CA VAL A 144 -9.16 -10.32 -8.96
C VAL A 144 -8.72 -9.42 -10.11
N ARG A 145 -7.94 -8.41 -9.78
CA ARG A 145 -7.28 -7.51 -10.73
C ARG A 145 -5.85 -7.99 -10.89
N HIS A 146 -5.39 -8.17 -12.13
CA HIS A 146 -4.09 -8.76 -12.38
C HIS A 146 -3.43 -8.17 -13.63
N ARG A 147 -2.10 -8.21 -13.66
CA ARG A 147 -1.31 -7.83 -14.84
C ARG A 147 0.05 -8.51 -14.81
N ALA A 148 0.68 -8.64 -15.99
CA ALA A 148 2.09 -8.97 -16.04
C ALA A 148 2.91 -7.84 -15.43
N ASP A 149 3.87 -8.19 -14.58
CA ASP A 149 4.83 -7.24 -14.04
C ASP A 149 5.78 -6.74 -15.13
N SER A 150 6.20 -5.50 -15.02
CA SER A 150 7.10 -4.85 -15.97
C SER A 150 7.96 -3.79 -15.30
N SER A 151 9.14 -3.56 -15.84
CA SER A 151 10.13 -2.62 -15.29
C SER A 151 9.68 -1.15 -15.23
N ASN A 152 8.63 -0.78 -15.96
CA ASN A 152 8.06 0.57 -15.96
C ASN A 152 6.68 0.65 -15.30
N ASN A 153 6.16 -0.48 -14.81
CA ASN A 153 4.89 -0.60 -14.10
C ASN A 153 3.67 -0.01 -14.85
N THR A 154 3.69 -0.03 -16.19
CA THR A 154 2.69 0.64 -17.05
C THR A 154 1.65 -0.31 -17.65
N GLY A 155 1.70 -1.61 -17.35
CA GLY A 155 0.74 -2.59 -17.87
C GLY A 155 -0.69 -2.32 -17.39
N SER A 156 -1.67 -2.45 -18.30
CA SER A 156 -3.08 -2.31 -17.95
C SER A 156 -3.55 -3.46 -17.06
N TRP A 157 -4.36 -3.13 -16.06
CA TRP A 157 -5.01 -4.11 -15.19
C TRP A 157 -6.10 -4.87 -15.93
N LYS A 158 -6.00 -6.18 -15.97
CA LYS A 158 -7.06 -7.09 -16.38
C LYS A 158 -7.94 -7.42 -15.18
N THR A 159 -9.14 -7.89 -15.46
CA THR A 159 -10.13 -8.23 -14.44
C THR A 159 -10.64 -9.64 -14.65
N LYS A 160 -10.72 -10.41 -13.56
CA LYS A 160 -11.38 -11.72 -13.52
C LYS A 160 -12.39 -11.72 -12.38
N THR A 161 -13.61 -12.12 -12.66
CA THR A 161 -14.65 -12.30 -11.62
C THR A 161 -14.29 -13.47 -10.73
N MET A 162 -14.53 -13.33 -9.44
CA MET A 162 -14.41 -14.38 -8.44
C MET A 162 -15.81 -14.83 -7.99
N TYR A 163 -15.93 -16.08 -7.63
CA TYR A 163 -17.21 -16.74 -7.32
C TYR A 163 -17.13 -17.47 -5.98
N ASP A 164 -18.27 -17.57 -5.32
CA ASP A 164 -18.54 -18.35 -4.09
C ASP A 164 -19.82 -19.16 -4.34
N ASP A 165 -19.77 -20.06 -5.33
CA ASP A 165 -20.93 -20.83 -5.80
C ASP A 165 -20.69 -22.35 -5.92
N GLY A 166 -19.51 -22.80 -5.48
CA GLY A 166 -19.12 -24.21 -5.50
C GLY A 166 -18.82 -24.78 -6.89
N SER A 167 -18.65 -23.93 -7.93
CA SER A 167 -18.47 -24.43 -9.30
C SER A 167 -17.59 -23.55 -10.18
N ARG A 168 -17.88 -22.26 -10.28
CA ARG A 168 -17.18 -21.34 -11.18
C ARG A 168 -15.86 -20.87 -10.60
N GLY A 169 -14.92 -20.52 -11.48
CA GLY A 169 -13.61 -19.94 -11.07
C GLY A 169 -12.69 -20.89 -10.32
N GLY A 170 -13.08 -22.16 -10.14
CA GLY A 170 -12.37 -23.15 -9.32
C GLY A 170 -12.81 -23.13 -7.84
N ASP A 171 -13.96 -22.52 -7.57
CA ASP A 171 -14.62 -22.58 -6.28
C ASP A 171 -15.15 -24.00 -5.99
N GLU A 172 -14.97 -24.48 -4.76
CA GLU A 172 -15.29 -25.85 -4.38
C GLU A 172 -16.48 -25.94 -3.43
N VAL A 173 -16.79 -24.86 -2.69
CA VAL A 173 -17.80 -24.85 -1.64
C VAL A 173 -18.65 -23.60 -1.73
N ALA A 174 -19.91 -23.75 -2.11
CA ALA A 174 -20.82 -22.61 -2.21
C ALA A 174 -21.16 -21.99 -0.85
N GLY A 175 -21.10 -20.66 -0.76
CA GLY A 175 -21.58 -19.89 0.38
C GLY A 175 -20.68 -19.96 1.62
N ASP A 176 -19.41 -20.37 1.48
CA ASP A 176 -18.46 -20.38 2.59
C ASP A 176 -17.71 -19.05 2.77
N SER A 177 -18.09 -18.04 1.99
CA SER A 177 -17.48 -16.71 1.93
C SER A 177 -16.06 -16.67 1.37
N VAL A 178 -15.56 -17.77 0.80
CA VAL A 178 -14.25 -17.83 0.14
C VAL A 178 -14.45 -17.72 -1.37
N PHE A 179 -14.28 -16.52 -1.88
CA PHE A 179 -14.38 -16.26 -3.31
C PHE A 179 -13.15 -16.75 -4.05
N THR A 180 -13.36 -17.38 -5.18
CA THR A 180 -12.31 -18.01 -5.99
C THR A 180 -12.33 -17.51 -7.43
N GLY A 181 -11.13 -17.25 -7.97
CA GLY A 181 -10.92 -16.91 -9.39
C GLY A 181 -9.65 -17.54 -9.94
N THR A 182 -9.69 -18.07 -11.16
CA THR A 182 -8.56 -18.75 -11.78
C THR A 182 -7.93 -17.91 -12.90
N LEU A 183 -6.64 -17.65 -12.79
CA LEU A 183 -5.80 -16.97 -13.77
C LEU A 183 -5.12 -18.00 -14.67
N THR A 184 -5.33 -17.93 -15.99
CA THR A 184 -4.83 -18.89 -16.98
C THR A 184 -3.81 -18.28 -17.96
N GLU A 185 -3.61 -16.97 -17.92
CA GLU A 185 -2.92 -16.21 -18.98
C GLU A 185 -1.38 -16.22 -18.86
N TYR A 186 -0.84 -16.47 -17.67
CA TYR A 186 0.58 -16.26 -17.40
C TYR A 186 1.35 -17.58 -17.44
N ARG A 187 1.79 -17.95 -18.66
CA ARG A 187 2.41 -19.24 -18.97
C ARG A 187 3.92 -19.15 -19.29
N THR A 188 4.52 -17.99 -19.13
CA THR A 188 5.94 -17.79 -19.45
C THR A 188 6.80 -17.98 -18.20
N ASN A 189 7.80 -18.84 -18.27
CA ASN A 189 8.78 -19.02 -17.20
C ASN A 189 9.47 -17.70 -16.82
N SER A 190 9.76 -17.53 -15.55
CA SER A 190 10.30 -16.30 -14.94
C SER A 190 9.39 -15.07 -15.02
N ARG A 191 8.12 -15.23 -15.47
CA ARG A 191 7.14 -14.14 -15.46
C ARG A 191 6.70 -13.84 -14.03
N ARG A 192 6.82 -12.59 -13.62
CA ARG A 192 6.18 -12.07 -12.42
C ARG A 192 4.80 -11.52 -12.77
N VAL A 193 3.88 -11.70 -11.87
CA VAL A 193 2.48 -11.25 -12.02
C VAL A 193 2.09 -10.47 -10.78
N GLN A 194 1.53 -9.30 -10.99
CA GLN A 194 0.93 -8.46 -9.97
C GLN A 194 -0.56 -8.75 -9.91
N PHE A 195 -1.11 -8.85 -8.68
CA PHE A 195 -2.54 -9.01 -8.50
C PHE A 195 -3.03 -8.44 -7.16
N TYR A 196 -4.31 -8.14 -7.09
CA TYR A 196 -5.03 -7.82 -5.86
C TYR A 196 -6.49 -8.21 -6.02
N VAL A 197 -7.18 -8.43 -4.91
CA VAL A 197 -8.62 -8.69 -4.90
C VAL A 197 -9.35 -7.43 -4.48
N GLU A 198 -10.42 -7.11 -5.18
CA GLU A 198 -11.31 -5.99 -4.91
C GLU A 198 -12.72 -6.53 -4.72
N ALA A 199 -13.34 -6.22 -3.58
CA ALA A 199 -14.74 -6.45 -3.32
C ALA A 199 -15.50 -5.12 -3.27
N ARG A 200 -16.72 -5.09 -3.82
CA ARG A 200 -17.56 -3.90 -3.86
C ARG A 200 -18.99 -4.24 -3.48
N THR A 201 -19.61 -3.38 -2.65
CA THR A 201 -21.03 -3.46 -2.30
C THR A 201 -21.91 -2.79 -3.35
N GLU A 202 -23.21 -3.08 -3.34
CA GLU A 202 -24.21 -2.39 -4.17
C GLU A 202 -24.27 -0.89 -3.86
N ALA A 203 -24.04 -0.49 -2.62
CA ALA A 203 -23.92 0.91 -2.20
C ALA A 203 -22.64 1.60 -2.71
N GLY A 204 -21.77 0.88 -3.45
CA GLY A 204 -20.57 1.43 -4.07
C GLY A 204 -19.35 1.50 -3.18
N MET A 205 -19.44 1.03 -1.93
CA MET A 205 -18.27 0.93 -1.03
C MET A 205 -17.36 -0.19 -1.49
N SER A 206 -16.05 0.01 -1.42
CA SER A 206 -15.08 -0.99 -1.88
C SER A 206 -13.90 -1.13 -0.93
N HIS A 207 -13.33 -2.33 -0.91
CA HIS A 207 -12.09 -2.63 -0.22
C HIS A 207 -11.23 -3.56 -1.07
N SER A 208 -9.93 -3.49 -0.89
CA SER A 208 -8.97 -4.35 -1.61
C SER A 208 -7.96 -4.98 -0.68
N GLN A 209 -7.50 -6.18 -1.06
CA GLN A 209 -6.41 -6.88 -0.41
C GLN A 209 -5.36 -7.28 -1.47
N PRO A 210 -4.08 -6.92 -1.33
CA PRO A 210 -3.52 -6.08 -0.26
C PRO A 210 -4.19 -4.70 -0.19
N LYS A 211 -4.18 -4.11 1.00
CA LYS A 211 -4.90 -2.84 1.31
C LYS A 211 -4.65 -1.70 0.32
N TRP A 212 -3.47 -1.63 -0.26
CA TRP A 212 -3.07 -0.58 -1.20
C TRP A 212 -3.30 -0.96 -2.67
N GLY A 213 -3.96 -2.12 -2.92
CA GLY A 213 -4.40 -2.57 -4.23
C GLY A 213 -3.39 -2.33 -5.36
N PRO A 214 -3.72 -1.45 -6.32
CA PRO A 214 -2.88 -1.25 -7.50
C PRO A 214 -1.50 -0.64 -7.20
N ASP A 215 -1.35 0.08 -6.09
CA ASP A 215 -0.08 0.73 -5.72
C ASP A 215 0.90 -0.24 -5.09
N LYS A 216 0.41 -1.23 -4.34
CA LYS A 216 1.21 -2.27 -3.68
C LYS A 216 0.54 -3.63 -3.83
N PRO A 217 0.51 -4.19 -5.04
CA PRO A 217 -0.14 -5.45 -5.31
C PRO A 217 0.63 -6.63 -4.72
N ALA A 218 -0.06 -7.73 -4.50
CA ALA A 218 0.56 -9.03 -4.29
C ALA A 218 1.29 -9.48 -5.56
N LEU A 219 2.30 -10.34 -5.38
CA LEU A 219 3.12 -10.83 -6.47
C LEU A 219 3.25 -12.35 -6.42
N TYR A 220 3.26 -12.99 -7.58
CA TYR A 220 3.79 -14.34 -7.72
C TYR A 220 4.73 -14.43 -8.91
N ILE A 221 5.52 -15.48 -8.97
CA ILE A 221 6.43 -15.77 -10.08
C ILE A 221 6.12 -17.14 -10.67
N VAL A 222 6.08 -17.22 -11.98
CA VAL A 222 6.06 -18.49 -12.72
C VAL A 222 7.49 -19.02 -12.80
N ASP A 223 7.76 -20.18 -12.21
CA ASP A 223 9.11 -20.77 -12.24
C ASP A 223 9.04 -22.28 -12.43
N ASN A 224 9.65 -22.74 -13.52
CA ASN A 224 9.71 -24.17 -13.85
C ASN A 224 10.82 -24.90 -13.08
N ARG A 225 11.70 -24.18 -12.39
CA ARG A 225 12.78 -24.77 -11.62
C ARG A 225 12.26 -25.20 -10.25
N LYS A 226 12.60 -26.43 -9.85
CA LYS A 226 12.36 -26.91 -8.49
C LYS A 226 13.64 -26.78 -7.67
N PRO A 227 13.56 -26.37 -6.40
CA PRO A 227 14.71 -26.44 -5.51
C PRO A 227 15.26 -27.87 -5.48
N LYS A 228 16.58 -27.99 -5.66
CA LYS A 228 17.30 -29.28 -5.59
C LYS A 228 18.00 -29.41 -4.21
N THR A 229 17.26 -29.20 -3.15
CA THR A 229 17.81 -29.19 -1.81
C THR A 229 16.77 -29.61 -0.79
N ASP A 230 17.19 -30.28 0.26
CA ASP A 230 16.37 -30.61 1.43
C ASP A 230 16.36 -29.47 2.45
N LEU A 231 17.13 -28.42 2.21
CA LEU A 231 17.13 -27.23 3.06
C LEU A 231 15.84 -26.42 2.89
N ARG A 232 15.51 -25.70 3.93
CA ARG A 232 14.40 -24.74 3.88
C ARG A 232 14.65 -23.69 2.80
N THR A 233 13.74 -23.59 1.86
CA THR A 233 13.81 -22.60 0.77
C THR A 233 12.95 -21.39 1.10
N VAL A 234 13.44 -20.22 0.75
CA VAL A 234 12.75 -18.93 0.89
C VAL A 234 12.81 -18.21 -0.45
N ARG A 235 11.68 -17.70 -0.90
CA ARG A 235 11.59 -16.82 -2.06
C ARG A 235 11.07 -15.46 -1.63
N LEU A 236 11.72 -14.42 -2.09
CA LEU A 236 11.24 -13.05 -2.02
C LEU A 236 10.93 -12.60 -3.45
N VAL A 237 9.65 -12.45 -3.78
CA VAL A 237 9.21 -11.98 -5.09
C VAL A 237 9.03 -10.47 -5.00
N VAL A 238 9.88 -9.74 -5.70
CA VAL A 238 9.88 -8.27 -5.79
C VAL A 238 9.52 -7.88 -7.21
N SER A 239 8.83 -6.77 -7.42
CA SER A 239 8.49 -6.29 -8.77
C SER A 239 9.74 -5.98 -9.60
N ASP A 240 9.65 -6.09 -10.94
CA ASP A 240 10.75 -5.71 -11.82
C ASP A 240 11.09 -4.22 -11.71
N TYR A 241 10.09 -3.41 -11.38
CA TYR A 241 10.26 -1.99 -11.10
C TYR A 241 11.13 -1.75 -9.86
N ASP A 242 10.79 -2.41 -8.74
CA ASP A 242 11.50 -2.25 -7.47
C ASP A 242 12.87 -2.94 -7.50
N MET A 243 12.99 -4.09 -8.19
CA MET A 243 14.29 -4.76 -8.41
C MET A 243 15.27 -3.87 -9.16
N GLY A 244 14.79 -3.09 -10.12
CA GLY A 244 15.63 -2.08 -10.78
C GLY A 244 16.18 -1.03 -9.81
N ALA A 245 15.41 -0.66 -8.81
CA ALA A 245 15.83 0.27 -7.76
C ALA A 245 16.80 -0.36 -6.75
N VAL A 246 16.60 -1.64 -6.39
CA VAL A 246 17.43 -2.37 -5.41
C VAL A 246 18.77 -2.79 -6.02
N SER A 247 18.77 -3.35 -7.23
CA SER A 247 19.96 -3.96 -7.84
C SER A 247 20.91 -2.98 -8.51
N ASN A 248 20.38 -1.88 -9.00
CA ASN A 248 21.14 -0.90 -9.78
C ASN A 248 21.53 0.32 -8.94
N GLY A 249 22.13 0.15 -7.80
CA GLY A 249 22.64 1.23 -6.93
C GLY A 249 23.42 2.34 -7.66
N GLY A 250 23.18 2.54 -8.93
CA GLY A 250 23.85 3.52 -9.77
C GLY A 250 23.41 3.59 -11.24
N SER A 251 22.38 2.83 -11.68
CA SER A 251 21.93 2.97 -13.08
C SER A 251 21.10 4.23 -13.25
N SER A 252 21.42 4.99 -14.29
CA SER A 252 20.83 6.27 -14.67
C SER A 252 19.31 6.29 -14.87
N LYS A 253 18.64 5.14 -14.86
CA LYS A 253 17.21 5.03 -15.04
C LYS A 253 16.40 5.44 -13.82
N TYR A 254 16.98 5.36 -12.62
CA TYR A 254 16.28 5.65 -11.37
C TYR A 254 16.96 6.69 -10.48
N ASN A 255 18.17 7.12 -10.76
CA ASN A 255 18.93 8.17 -10.05
C ASN A 255 18.95 8.03 -8.51
N TYR A 256 18.61 6.85 -7.97
CA TYR A 256 18.59 6.57 -6.54
C TYR A 256 19.74 5.64 -6.16
N LYS A 257 20.71 6.19 -5.51
CA LYS A 257 21.55 5.42 -4.61
C LYS A 257 20.77 5.31 -3.30
N PHE A 258 20.11 4.17 -3.06
CA PHE A 258 19.57 3.94 -1.72
C PHE A 258 20.74 3.83 -0.73
N PRO A 259 20.87 4.74 0.22
CA PRO A 259 21.84 4.56 1.27
C PRO A 259 21.50 3.27 2.03
N ARG A 260 22.50 2.60 2.58
CA ARG A 260 22.34 1.33 3.33
C ARG A 260 21.31 1.41 4.48
N LEU A 261 21.00 2.61 4.94
CA LEU A 261 20.05 2.91 6.01
C LEU A 261 18.81 3.63 5.49
N SER A 262 18.40 3.34 4.25
CA SER A 262 17.17 3.89 3.69
C SER A 262 15.94 3.36 4.42
N ASN A 263 14.98 4.24 4.71
CA ASN A 263 13.64 3.90 5.23
C ASN A 263 12.65 3.56 4.11
N HIS A 264 13.12 3.34 2.88
CA HIS A 264 12.26 2.97 1.78
C HIS A 264 11.85 1.52 1.87
N TYR A 265 10.54 1.27 1.80
CA TYR A 265 9.95 -0.06 1.81
C TYR A 265 9.59 -0.48 0.38
N PHE A 266 10.04 -1.65 -0.01
CA PHE A 266 9.66 -2.28 -1.27
C PHE A 266 8.52 -3.24 -1.06
N ASN A 267 7.61 -3.29 -2.01
CA ASN A 267 6.56 -4.29 -2.01
C ASN A 267 7.12 -5.64 -2.42
N ALA A 268 6.86 -6.68 -1.62
CA ALA A 268 7.35 -8.02 -1.88
C ALA A 268 6.37 -9.08 -1.37
N THR A 269 6.34 -10.22 -2.06
CA THR A 269 5.70 -11.44 -1.57
C THR A 269 6.75 -12.40 -1.05
N PHE A 270 6.59 -12.85 0.19
CA PHE A 270 7.43 -13.84 0.82
C PHE A 270 6.80 -15.23 0.70
N ILE A 271 7.57 -16.22 0.21
CA ILE A 271 7.14 -17.62 0.08
C ILE A 271 8.14 -18.51 0.81
N SER A 272 7.65 -19.31 1.76
CA SER A 272 8.46 -20.26 2.53
C SER A 272 8.14 -21.69 2.08
N ASN A 273 9.16 -22.50 1.80
CA ASN A 273 9.06 -23.88 1.35
C ASN A 273 8.07 -24.08 0.18
N GLU A 274 7.93 -23.06 -0.65
CA GLU A 274 6.98 -23.03 -1.77
C GLU A 274 5.51 -23.32 -1.40
N LYS A 275 5.13 -23.09 -0.15
CA LYS A 275 3.80 -23.35 0.40
C LYS A 275 3.23 -22.15 1.16
N ASP A 276 3.98 -21.62 2.13
CA ASP A 276 3.51 -20.53 2.97
C ASP A 276 3.76 -19.19 2.29
N ILE A 277 2.72 -18.41 2.10
CA ILE A 277 2.76 -17.13 1.38
C ILE A 277 2.39 -16.00 2.35
N ARG A 278 3.11 -14.87 2.26
CA ARG A 278 2.82 -13.61 2.95
C ARG A 278 2.90 -12.45 1.96
N TYR A 279 1.91 -11.58 1.99
CA TYR A 279 1.81 -10.39 1.15
C TYR A 279 2.01 -9.10 1.96
#